data_61f06ff59fc21b93d3e4546f6e1eea08
#
_entry.id   61f06ff59fc21b93d3e4546f6e1eea08
#
_cell.length_a   1.000
_cell.length_b   1.000
_cell.length_c   1.000
_cell.angle_alpha   90.00
_cell.angle_beta   90.00
_cell.angle_gamma   90.00
#
_symmetry.space_group_name_H-M   'P 1'
#
loop_
_entity.id
_entity.type
_entity.pdbx_description
1 polymer ?
#
loop_
_entity_poly.entity_id
_entity_poly.type
_entity_poly.pdbx_seq_one_letter_code
_entity_poly.pdbx_strand_id
1 'polypeptide(L)'
;MKKLYVITRRDLPVNYRAVQAGHGLAEYVLAYPDDWCNETLVYLEVANEDVLKRIASKLDFRNIKYSKFHEPDIDNQLTSIATHNDGRIFRNLKLFSCI
;
A
#
# COMPACT_ATOMS: atom_id res chain seq x y z
N MET A 1 6.91 16.94 -3.12
CA MET A 1 5.58 16.71 -3.69
C MET A 1 5.01 15.40 -3.17
N LYS A 2 3.78 15.42 -2.71
CA LYS A 2 3.10 14.21 -2.22
C LYS A 2 2.50 13.41 -3.35
N LYS A 3 2.54 12.09 -3.21
CA LYS A 3 1.90 11.14 -4.11
C LYS A 3 1.17 10.10 -3.26
N LEU A 4 0.17 9.46 -3.82
CA LEU A 4 -0.47 8.33 -3.13
C LEU A 4 0.28 7.05 -3.51
N TYR A 5 0.90 6.46 -2.52
CA TYR A 5 1.61 5.20 -2.66
C TYR A 5 0.75 4.06 -2.17
N VAL A 6 0.59 3.04 -3.01
CA VAL A 6 -0.09 1.80 -2.64
C VAL A 6 0.94 0.68 -2.72
N ILE A 7 1.13 -0.03 -1.62
CA ILE A 7 2.18 -1.05 -1.51
C ILE A 7 1.51 -2.39 -1.30
N THR A 8 1.86 -3.38 -2.12
CA THR A 8 1.30 -4.72 -2.05
C THR A 8 2.41 -5.77 -2.00
N ARG A 9 2.03 -7.05 -2.02
CA ARG A 9 2.94 -8.19 -1.79
C ARG A 9 3.24 -8.92 -3.09
N ARG A 10 4.52 -9.10 -3.39
CA ARG A 10 4.97 -9.80 -4.60
C ARG A 10 4.73 -11.32 -4.52
N ASP A 11 4.52 -11.87 -3.33
CA ASP A 11 4.25 -13.31 -3.14
C ASP A 11 2.82 -13.72 -3.50
N LEU A 12 1.95 -12.76 -3.86
CA LEU A 12 0.61 -13.05 -4.36
C LEU A 12 0.62 -13.14 -5.89
N PRO A 13 -0.24 -13.97 -6.50
CA PRO A 13 -0.37 -13.99 -7.97
C PRO A 13 -0.67 -12.60 -8.52
N VAL A 14 -0.17 -12.29 -9.72
CA VAL A 14 -0.20 -10.92 -10.25
C VAL A 14 -1.61 -10.34 -10.35
N ASN A 15 -2.60 -11.12 -10.80
CA ASN A 15 -3.98 -10.61 -10.88
C ASN A 15 -4.55 -10.31 -9.49
N TYR A 16 -4.29 -11.20 -8.56
CA TYR A 16 -4.75 -11.04 -7.18
C TYR A 16 -4.07 -9.85 -6.50
N ARG A 17 -2.79 -9.68 -6.77
CA ARG A 17 -1.99 -8.57 -6.28
C ARG A 17 -2.57 -7.23 -6.72
N ALA A 18 -2.98 -7.13 -7.98
CA ALA A 18 -3.59 -5.92 -8.51
C ALA A 18 -4.91 -5.60 -7.81
N VAL A 19 -5.73 -6.61 -7.55
CA VAL A 19 -6.99 -6.45 -6.82
C VAL A 19 -6.70 -5.97 -5.39
N GLN A 20 -5.71 -6.54 -4.73
CA GLN A 20 -5.35 -6.15 -3.37
C GLN A 20 -4.83 -4.71 -3.31
N ALA A 21 -4.06 -4.28 -4.30
CA ALA A 21 -3.64 -2.89 -4.41
C ALA A 21 -4.85 -1.96 -4.54
N GLY A 22 -5.84 -2.35 -5.34
CA GLY A 22 -7.09 -1.60 -5.47
C GLY A 22 -7.85 -1.49 -4.16
N HIS A 23 -7.91 -2.57 -3.37
CA HIS A 23 -8.52 -2.52 -2.04
C HIS A 23 -7.79 -1.56 -1.10
N GLY A 24 -6.45 -1.55 -1.13
CA GLY A 24 -5.66 -0.61 -0.34
C GLY A 24 -5.94 0.84 -0.71
N LEU A 25 -6.02 1.11 -2.01
CA LEU A 25 -6.38 2.42 -2.52
C LEU A 25 -7.77 2.84 -2.03
N ALA A 26 -8.75 1.95 -2.16
CA ALA A 26 -10.13 2.23 -1.74
C ALA A 26 -10.21 2.53 -0.25
N GLU A 27 -9.49 1.78 0.57
CA GLU A 27 -9.45 2.03 2.02
C GLU A 27 -8.92 3.43 2.34
N TYR A 28 -7.89 3.87 1.62
CA TYR A 28 -7.34 5.21 1.85
C TYR A 28 -8.35 6.30 1.51
N VAL A 29 -8.97 6.19 0.35
CA VAL A 29 -9.95 7.18 -0.11
C VAL A 29 -11.17 7.23 0.81
N LEU A 30 -11.60 6.08 1.32
CA LEU A 30 -12.72 6.02 2.27
C LEU A 30 -12.34 6.62 3.63
N ALA A 31 -11.12 6.37 4.11
CA ALA A 31 -10.66 6.86 5.41
C ALA A 31 -10.35 8.36 5.38
N TYR A 32 -9.83 8.86 4.26
CA TYR A 32 -9.35 10.24 4.12
C TYR A 32 -9.89 10.86 2.83
N PRO A 33 -11.21 11.08 2.72
CA PRO A 33 -11.85 11.42 1.44
C PRO A 33 -11.39 12.72 0.78
N ASP A 34 -10.84 13.66 1.56
CA ASP A 34 -10.41 14.95 1.04
C ASP A 34 -8.88 15.09 0.96
N ASP A 35 -8.14 14.05 1.27
CA ASP A 35 -6.69 14.15 1.38
C ASP A 35 -5.98 14.03 0.03
N TRP A 36 -6.44 13.12 -0.83
CA TRP A 36 -5.86 12.88 -2.15
C TRP A 36 -6.90 13.14 -3.22
N CYS A 37 -6.58 14.04 -4.14
CA CYS A 37 -7.53 14.52 -5.16
C CYS A 37 -7.29 13.86 -6.51
N ASN A 38 -7.03 12.55 -6.50
CA ASN A 38 -6.80 11.76 -7.71
C ASN A 38 -5.66 12.31 -8.58
N GLU A 39 -4.57 12.64 -7.92
CA GLU A 39 -3.36 13.13 -8.57
C GLU A 39 -2.40 11.97 -8.85
N THR A 40 -1.12 12.10 -8.53
CA THR A 40 -0.16 11.04 -8.83
C THR A 40 -0.39 9.82 -7.94
N LEU A 41 -0.48 8.66 -8.58
CA LEU A 41 -0.67 7.35 -7.96
C LEU A 41 0.52 6.46 -8.31
N VAL A 42 1.12 5.85 -7.28
CA VAL A 42 2.28 4.98 -7.47
C VAL A 42 2.01 3.63 -6.79
N TYR A 43 2.12 2.55 -7.56
CA TYR A 43 2.01 1.20 -7.01
C TYR A 43 3.41 0.62 -6.79
N LEU A 44 3.67 0.21 -5.55
CA LEU A 44 4.93 -0.42 -5.15
C LEU A 44 4.68 -1.85 -4.69
N GLU A 45 5.73 -2.64 -4.59
CA GLU A 45 5.60 -3.99 -4.07
C GLU A 45 6.75 -4.35 -3.13
N VAL A 46 6.46 -5.22 -2.18
CA VAL A 46 7.43 -5.80 -1.25
C VAL A 46 7.35 -7.33 -1.32
N ALA A 47 8.33 -8.01 -0.76
CA ALA A 47 8.47 -9.45 -0.93
C ALA A 47 7.29 -10.26 -0.37
N ASN A 48 6.80 -9.90 0.82
CA ASN A 48 5.81 -10.70 1.54
C ASN A 48 5.12 -9.90 2.65
N GLU A 49 4.21 -10.57 3.37
CA GLU A 49 3.46 -9.96 4.45
C GLU A 49 4.34 -9.39 5.56
N ASP A 50 5.40 -10.10 5.94
CA ASP A 50 6.27 -9.65 7.02
C ASP A 50 6.94 -8.30 6.69
N VAL A 51 7.38 -8.13 5.46
CA VAL A 51 7.96 -6.86 5.01
C VAL A 51 6.89 -5.76 5.00
N LEU A 52 5.68 -6.08 4.54
CA LEU A 52 4.58 -5.13 4.53
C LEU A 52 4.22 -4.67 5.95
N LYS A 53 4.18 -5.61 6.90
CA LYS A 53 3.94 -5.29 8.31
C LYS A 53 5.02 -4.40 8.90
N ARG A 54 6.28 -4.62 8.52
CA ARG A 54 7.39 -3.75 8.96
C ARG A 54 7.24 -2.33 8.44
N ILE A 55 6.77 -2.18 7.20
CA ILE A 55 6.50 -0.85 6.64
C ILE A 55 5.38 -0.17 7.43
N ALA A 56 4.29 -0.90 7.73
CA ALA A 56 3.20 -0.36 8.53
C ALA A 56 3.70 0.12 9.90
N SER A 57 4.54 -0.68 10.56
CA SER A 57 5.13 -0.31 11.85
C SER A 57 6.00 0.95 11.74
N LYS A 58 6.74 1.09 10.65
CA LYS A 58 7.58 2.27 10.41
C LYS A 58 6.73 3.52 10.20
N LEU A 59 5.62 3.39 9.49
CA LEU A 59 4.67 4.49 9.32
C LEU A 59 4.05 4.90 10.65
N ASP A 60 3.65 3.93 11.48
CA ASP A 60 3.16 4.18 12.83
C ASP A 60 4.19 4.95 13.66
N PHE A 61 5.43 4.47 13.66
CA PHE A 61 6.50 5.08 14.43
C PHE A 61 6.74 6.54 14.05
N ARG A 62 6.57 6.87 12.77
CA ARG A 62 6.78 8.22 12.26
C ARG A 62 5.52 9.07 12.25
N ASN A 63 4.42 8.56 12.80
CA ASN A 63 3.12 9.25 12.82
C ASN A 63 2.64 9.65 11.42
N ILE A 64 2.93 8.83 10.43
CA ILE A 64 2.44 9.03 9.06
C ILE A 64 1.14 8.27 8.93
N LYS A 65 0.06 8.95 8.56
CA LYS A 65 -1.24 8.29 8.39
C LYS A 65 -1.23 7.41 7.15
N TYR A 66 -1.90 6.27 7.26
CA TYR A 66 -2.01 5.32 6.16
C TYR A 66 -3.26 4.47 6.36
N SER A 67 -3.69 3.82 5.32
CA SER A 67 -4.73 2.79 5.39
C SER A 67 -4.12 1.43 5.14
N LYS A 68 -4.81 0.39 5.56
CA LYS A 68 -4.38 -0.98 5.34
C LYS A 68 -5.59 -1.86 5.02
N PHE A 69 -5.36 -2.90 4.24
CA PHE A 69 -6.39 -3.86 3.89
C PHE A 69 -5.95 -5.27 4.27
N HIS A 70 -6.82 -5.95 5.03
CA HIS A 70 -6.67 -7.35 5.41
C HIS A 70 -7.69 -8.15 4.62
N GLU A 71 -7.24 -9.15 3.85
CA GLU A 71 -8.11 -9.91 2.97
C GLU A 71 -8.76 -11.09 3.70
N PRO A 72 -10.10 -11.09 3.87
CA PRO A 72 -10.77 -12.20 4.56
C PRO A 72 -10.59 -13.56 3.89
N ASP A 73 -10.42 -13.59 2.57
CA ASP A 73 -10.32 -14.83 1.81
C ASP A 73 -9.00 -15.58 2.05
N ILE A 74 -8.01 -14.92 2.64
CA ILE A 74 -6.73 -15.54 2.99
C ILE A 74 -6.38 -15.26 4.46
N ASP A 75 -7.31 -15.63 5.34
CA ASP A 75 -7.13 -15.57 6.80
C ASP A 75 -6.82 -14.18 7.34
N ASN A 76 -7.40 -13.14 6.74
CA ASN A 76 -7.19 -11.76 7.13
C ASN A 76 -5.72 -11.33 7.09
N GLN A 77 -4.95 -11.89 6.19
CA GLN A 77 -3.58 -11.44 5.98
C GLN A 77 -3.57 -10.01 5.46
N LEU A 78 -2.57 -9.25 5.88
CA LEU A 78 -2.33 -7.91 5.36
C LEU A 78 -1.85 -8.02 3.92
N THR A 79 -2.56 -7.40 2.98
CA THR A 79 -2.24 -7.52 1.55
C THR A 79 -1.83 -6.20 0.91
N SER A 80 -2.26 -5.07 1.46
CA SER A 80 -1.86 -3.77 0.93
C SER A 80 -1.95 -2.68 1.99
N ILE A 81 -1.16 -1.64 1.80
CA ILE A 81 -1.26 -0.40 2.56
C ILE A 81 -1.22 0.76 1.56
N ALA A 82 -1.81 1.90 1.94
CA ALA A 82 -1.79 3.09 1.11
C ALA A 82 -1.52 4.32 1.98
N THR A 83 -0.72 5.26 1.45
CA THR A 83 -0.35 6.45 2.19
C THR A 83 0.02 7.58 1.24
N HIS A 84 -0.38 8.79 1.60
CA HIS A 84 -0.16 10.00 0.80
C HIS A 84 0.97 10.81 1.43
N ASN A 85 2.17 10.74 0.84
CA ASN A 85 3.34 11.44 1.34
C ASN A 85 4.36 11.69 0.21
N ASP A 86 5.56 12.19 0.56
CA ASP A 86 6.56 12.53 -0.44
C ASP A 86 7.40 11.33 -0.93
N GLY A 87 7.18 10.15 -0.37
CA GLY A 87 7.81 8.91 -0.83
C GLY A 87 9.24 8.67 -0.37
N ARG A 88 9.82 9.53 0.43
CA ARG A 88 11.22 9.37 0.90
C ARG A 88 11.44 8.03 1.61
N ILE A 89 10.44 7.59 2.36
CA ILE A 89 10.49 6.35 3.13
C ILE A 89 10.46 5.11 2.22
N PHE A 90 10.04 5.27 0.96
CA PHE A 90 9.85 4.16 0.02
C PHE A 90 10.86 4.13 -1.13
N ARG A 91 11.90 4.96 -1.12
CA ARG A 91 12.78 5.09 -2.27
C ARG A 91 13.54 3.82 -2.64
N ASN A 92 13.61 2.85 -1.74
CA ASN A 92 14.26 1.56 -2.02
C ASN A 92 13.28 0.46 -2.43
N LEU A 93 11.98 0.77 -2.52
CA LEU A 93 10.97 -0.21 -2.92
C LEU A 93 10.84 -0.26 -4.43
N LYS A 94 10.48 -1.44 -4.94
CA LYS A 94 10.29 -1.65 -6.38
C LYS A 94 8.89 -1.25 -6.81
N LEU A 95 8.77 -0.81 -8.05
CA LEU A 95 7.46 -0.60 -8.67
C LEU A 95 6.77 -1.95 -8.85
N PHE A 96 5.44 -1.93 -8.77
CA PHE A 96 4.61 -3.09 -9.07
C PHE A 96 4.91 -3.55 -10.51
N SER A 97 5.14 -4.85 -10.68
CA SER A 97 5.42 -5.43 -11.99
C SER A 97 4.34 -6.45 -12.34
N CYS A 98 3.81 -6.35 -13.55
CA CYS A 98 2.86 -7.32 -14.09
C CYS A 98 3.56 -8.49 -14.80
N ILE A 99 4.87 -8.55 -14.78
CA ILE A 99 5.65 -9.57 -15.47
C ILE A 99 6.18 -10.60 -14.48
#